data_b873043d80e72beddac037af63e5182e
#
_entry.id   b873043d80e72beddac037af63e5182e
#
_cell.length_a   1.000
_cell.length_b   1.000
_cell.length_c   1.000
_cell.angle_alpha   90.00
_cell.angle_beta   90.00
_cell.angle_gamma   90.00
#
_symmetry.space_group_name_H-M   'P 1'
#
loop_
_entity.id
_entity.type
_entity.pdbx_description
1 polymer ?
#
loop_
_entity_poly.entity_id
_entity_poly.type
_entity_poly.pdbx_seq_one_letter_code
_entity_poly.pdbx_strand_id
1 'polypeptide(L)'
;MPQSGLSPSLNHADLVREVAASSAPGLSTLAASWRRSLMHFRIDPGATTRPERIEAKALAERRDQSADMLRVAAPVLDRLGSAVLGAGSAVILSDADGLVIDERMRL
;
A
#
# COMPACT_ATOMS: atom_id res chain seq x y z
N MET A 1 -0.37 -23.94 -27.24
CA MET A 1 -0.58 -23.64 -26.64
C MET A 1 -0.78 -23.07 -25.88
N PRO A 2 -0.90 -22.68 -25.77
CA PRO A 2 -1.10 -22.03 -25.13
C PRO A 2 -1.15 -21.78 -24.17
N GLN A 3 -1.11 -21.51 -23.78
CA GLN A 3 -1.27 -21.23 -22.87
C GLN A 3 -1.85 -20.92 -22.23
N SER A 4 -2.09 -21.01 -22.25
CA SER A 4 -2.74 -20.69 -21.82
C SER A 4 -3.22 -20.28 -20.95
N GLY A 5 -3.58 -20.38 -21.02
CA GLY A 5 -4.38 -19.76 -20.16
C GLY A 5 -3.89 -19.35 -18.93
N LEU A 6 -3.00 -19.24 -18.91
CA LEU A 6 -2.63 -18.95 -17.88
C LEU A 6 -2.73 -17.87 -17.50
N SER A 7 -3.31 -17.77 -17.01
CA SER A 7 -3.45 -16.78 -16.36
C SER A 7 -2.40 -15.93 -16.07
N PRO A 8 -1.29 -16.00 -16.57
CA PRO A 8 -0.38 -14.93 -16.47
C PRO A 8 -0.89 -13.65 -17.04
N SER A 9 -1.90 -13.74 -17.86
CA SER A 9 -2.51 -12.54 -18.36
C SER A 9 -3.41 -11.83 -17.35
N LEU A 10 -3.68 -12.46 -16.21
CA LEU A 10 -4.48 -11.83 -15.17
C LEU A 10 -3.60 -10.90 -14.34
N ASN A 11 -3.67 -9.63 -14.60
CA ASN A 11 -2.88 -8.65 -13.87
C ASN A 11 -3.52 -8.31 -12.52
N HIS A 12 -2.83 -7.51 -11.74
CA HIS A 12 -3.31 -7.15 -10.41
C HIS A 12 -4.67 -6.46 -10.44
N ALA A 13 -4.89 -5.57 -11.41
CA ALA A 13 -6.17 -4.87 -11.53
C ALA A 13 -7.32 -5.84 -11.76
N ASP A 14 -7.12 -6.83 -12.62
CA ASP A 14 -8.14 -7.84 -12.90
C ASP A 14 -8.39 -8.70 -11.67
N LEU A 15 -7.34 -9.06 -10.95
CA LEU A 15 -7.47 -9.80 -9.71
C LEU A 15 -8.28 -9.04 -8.66
N VAL A 16 -8.02 -7.75 -8.50
CA VAL A 16 -8.76 -6.91 -7.55
C VAL A 16 -10.24 -6.88 -7.91
N ARG A 17 -10.58 -6.68 -9.18
CA ARG A 17 -11.96 -6.66 -9.62
C ARG A 17 -12.65 -8.00 -9.41
N GLU A 18 -11.95 -9.09 -9.71
CA GLU A 18 -12.48 -10.43 -9.52
C GLU A 18 -12.73 -10.74 -8.04
N VAL A 19 -11.77 -10.44 -7.18
CA VAL A 19 -11.92 -10.65 -5.74
C VAL A 19 -13.02 -9.77 -5.16
N ALA A 20 -13.12 -8.51 -5.58
CA ALA A 20 -14.15 -7.60 -5.10
C ALA A 20 -15.56 -8.08 -5.47
N ALA A 21 -15.70 -8.80 -6.59
CA ALA A 21 -16.98 -9.38 -7.02
C ALA A 21 -17.24 -10.76 -6.40
N SER A 22 -16.26 -11.34 -5.75
CA SER A 22 -16.35 -12.69 -5.22
C SER A 22 -17.18 -12.74 -3.95
N SER A 23 -17.97 -13.83 -3.82
CA SER A 23 -18.65 -14.14 -2.57
C SER A 23 -18.05 -15.34 -1.86
N ALA A 24 -16.84 -15.74 -2.23
CA ALA A 24 -16.16 -16.87 -1.62
C ALA A 24 -15.92 -16.61 -0.13
N PRO A 25 -16.26 -17.56 0.75
CA PRO A 25 -16.19 -17.34 2.19
C PRO A 25 -14.82 -16.91 2.71
N GLY A 26 -13.75 -17.49 2.23
CA GLY A 26 -12.39 -17.19 2.69
C GLY A 26 -11.89 -15.83 2.27
N LEU A 27 -12.60 -15.13 1.37
CA LEU A 27 -12.18 -13.84 0.83
C LEU A 27 -13.08 -12.69 1.28
N SER A 28 -14.02 -12.93 2.18
CA SER A 28 -15.05 -11.93 2.50
C SER A 28 -14.49 -10.60 3.00
N THR A 29 -13.51 -10.62 3.89
CA THR A 29 -12.90 -9.40 4.45
C THR A 29 -12.11 -8.64 3.39
N LEU A 30 -11.29 -9.34 2.63
CA LEU A 30 -10.50 -8.74 1.56
C LEU A 30 -11.40 -8.21 0.46
N ALA A 31 -12.40 -8.99 0.04
CA ALA A 31 -13.35 -8.59 -0.97
C ALA A 31 -14.13 -7.34 -0.55
N ALA A 32 -14.55 -7.27 0.71
CA ALA A 32 -15.26 -6.10 1.22
C ALA A 32 -14.38 -4.85 1.20
N SER A 33 -13.12 -4.99 1.59
CA SER A 33 -12.16 -3.89 1.59
C SER A 33 -11.92 -3.39 0.15
N TRP A 34 -11.63 -4.30 -0.77
CA TRP A 34 -11.37 -3.92 -2.16
C TRP A 34 -12.61 -3.35 -2.84
N ARG A 35 -13.79 -3.87 -2.49
CA ARG A 35 -15.05 -3.34 -3.01
C ARG A 35 -15.27 -1.90 -2.57
N ARG A 36 -14.94 -1.56 -1.31
CA ARG A 36 -15.01 -0.18 -0.84
C ARG A 36 -14.07 0.72 -1.65
N SER A 37 -12.86 0.28 -1.89
CA SER A 37 -11.90 1.05 -2.68
C SER A 37 -12.40 1.31 -4.09
N LEU A 38 -12.97 0.28 -4.74
CA LEU A 38 -13.48 0.41 -6.10
C LEU A 38 -14.74 1.26 -6.16
N MET A 39 -15.70 1.00 -5.31
CA MET A 39 -17.05 1.54 -5.44
C MET A 39 -17.28 2.80 -4.65
N HIS A 40 -16.80 2.83 -3.40
CA HIS A 40 -17.01 3.99 -2.54
C HIS A 40 -15.98 5.08 -2.81
N PHE A 41 -14.73 4.71 -2.92
CA PHE A 41 -13.64 5.65 -3.16
C PHE A 41 -13.28 5.81 -4.63
N ARG A 42 -13.88 5.00 -5.50
CA ARG A 42 -13.69 5.06 -6.96
C ARG A 42 -12.22 5.00 -7.38
N ILE A 43 -11.46 4.16 -6.71
CA ILE A 43 -10.06 3.94 -7.05
C ILE A 43 -10.00 2.91 -8.18
N ASP A 44 -9.36 3.28 -9.28
CA ASP A 44 -9.17 2.37 -10.40
C ASP A 44 -7.89 1.56 -10.20
N PRO A 45 -7.98 0.24 -9.99
CA PRO A 45 -6.78 -0.58 -9.79
C PRO A 45 -5.92 -0.68 -11.04
N GLY A 46 -6.46 -0.33 -12.21
CA GLY A 46 -5.72 -0.31 -13.45
C GLY A 46 -5.07 1.03 -13.78
N ALA A 47 -5.24 2.04 -12.93
CA ALA A 47 -4.66 3.34 -13.17
C ALA A 47 -3.14 3.28 -13.17
N THR A 48 -2.52 3.92 -14.13
CA THR A 48 -1.07 3.95 -14.26
C THR A 48 -0.46 5.25 -13.74
N THR A 49 -1.24 6.02 -12.99
CA THR A 49 -0.78 7.27 -12.41
C THR A 49 0.35 7.02 -11.45
N ARG A 50 1.46 7.70 -11.65
CA ARG A 50 2.59 7.59 -10.73
C ARG A 50 2.26 8.28 -9.42
N PRO A 51 2.73 7.74 -8.28
CA PRO A 51 2.62 8.47 -7.04
C PRO A 51 3.27 9.84 -7.17
N GLU A 52 2.61 10.83 -6.61
CA GLU A 52 3.14 12.17 -6.59
C GLU A 52 4.36 12.22 -5.66
N ARG A 53 5.40 12.90 -6.10
CA ARG A 53 6.61 13.07 -5.30
C ARG A 53 6.76 14.53 -4.94
N ILE A 54 7.26 14.78 -3.74
CA ILE A 54 7.54 16.14 -3.30
C ILE A 54 9.05 16.34 -3.23
N GLU A 55 9.47 17.59 -3.31
CA GLU A 55 10.87 17.96 -3.21
C GLU A 55 11.41 17.67 -1.80
N ALA A 56 12.71 17.42 -1.70
CA ALA A 56 13.36 17.11 -0.43
C ALA A 56 13.13 18.20 0.63
N LYS A 57 13.14 19.45 0.24
CA LYS A 57 12.87 20.55 1.16
C LYS A 57 11.47 20.49 1.73
N ALA A 58 10.48 20.24 0.87
CA ALA A 58 9.08 20.13 1.30
C ALA A 58 8.90 18.91 2.20
N LEU A 59 9.55 17.81 1.90
CA LEU A 59 9.52 16.62 2.75
C LEU A 59 10.11 16.92 4.13
N ALA A 60 11.25 17.61 4.18
CA ALA A 60 11.88 17.98 5.44
C ALA A 60 10.96 18.85 6.29
N GLU A 61 10.27 19.80 5.68
CA GLU A 61 9.30 20.65 6.38
C GLU A 61 8.14 19.84 6.94
N ARG A 62 7.63 18.89 6.16
CA ARG A 62 6.53 18.03 6.60
C ARG A 62 6.99 17.10 7.73
N ARG A 63 8.21 16.60 7.68
CA ARG A 63 8.79 15.80 8.76
C ARG A 63 8.95 16.62 10.04
N ASP A 64 9.36 17.87 9.92
CA ASP A 64 9.48 18.77 11.08
C ASP A 64 8.12 19.01 11.74
N GLN A 65 7.06 19.15 10.94
CA GLN A 65 5.70 19.29 11.46
C GLN A 65 5.23 18.04 12.24
N SER A 66 5.77 16.89 11.91
CA SER A 66 5.43 15.62 12.56
C SER A 66 6.55 15.10 13.46
N ALA A 67 7.47 15.97 13.88
CA ALA A 67 8.68 15.56 14.60
C ALA A 67 8.40 14.74 15.85
N ASP A 68 7.40 15.12 16.64
CA ASP A 68 7.05 14.39 17.86
C ASP A 68 6.53 13.00 17.53
N MET A 69 5.68 12.88 16.53
CA MET A 69 5.17 11.59 16.08
C MET A 69 6.28 10.71 15.57
N LEU A 70 7.19 11.26 14.76
CA LEU A 70 8.33 10.50 14.24
C LEU A 70 9.22 9.98 15.35
N ARG A 71 9.50 10.79 16.36
CA ARG A 71 10.33 10.40 17.49
C ARG A 71 9.68 9.24 18.27
N VAL A 72 8.39 9.33 18.53
CA VAL A 72 7.67 8.30 19.28
C VAL A 72 7.51 7.04 18.46
N ALA A 73 7.28 7.18 17.16
CA ALA A 73 7.05 6.04 16.27
C ALA A 73 8.33 5.27 15.92
N ALA A 74 9.49 5.93 15.93
CA ALA A 74 10.73 5.31 15.47
C ALA A 74 11.04 3.94 16.10
N PRO A 75 10.96 3.75 17.42
CA PRO A 75 11.21 2.42 18.01
C PRO A 75 10.20 1.38 17.55
N VAL A 76 8.94 1.77 17.34
CA VAL A 76 7.90 0.87 16.86
C VAL A 76 8.18 0.47 15.42
N LEU A 77 8.54 1.42 14.57
CA LEU A 77 8.89 1.15 13.18
C LEU A 77 10.10 0.24 13.08
N ASP A 78 11.10 0.43 13.95
CA ASP A 78 12.29 -0.41 13.97
C ASP A 78 11.95 -1.85 14.34
N ARG A 79 11.07 -2.05 15.32
CA ARG A 79 10.63 -3.39 15.71
C ARG A 79 9.80 -4.06 14.63
N LEU A 80 8.86 -3.33 14.05
CA LEU A 80 8.05 -3.86 12.94
C LEU A 80 8.93 -4.18 11.74
N GLY A 81 9.86 -3.29 11.42
CA GLY A 81 10.78 -3.52 10.32
C GLY A 81 11.60 -4.78 10.51
N SER A 82 12.13 -4.98 11.71
CA SER A 82 12.88 -6.20 12.01
C SER A 82 12.05 -7.47 11.86
N ALA A 83 10.76 -7.38 12.17
CA ALA A 83 9.86 -8.54 12.08
C ALA A 83 9.46 -8.86 10.64
N VAL A 84 9.29 -7.87 9.78
CA VAL A 84 8.66 -8.06 8.46
C VAL A 84 9.59 -7.90 7.26
N LEU A 85 10.73 -7.21 7.41
CA LEU A 85 11.63 -6.99 6.27
C LEU A 85 12.21 -8.30 5.72
N GLY A 86 12.43 -9.27 6.59
CA GLY A 86 12.89 -10.59 6.19
C GLY A 86 11.85 -11.38 5.40
N ALA A 87 10.59 -11.00 5.51
CA ALA A 87 9.49 -11.63 4.78
C ALA A 87 9.18 -10.92 3.45
N GLY A 88 10.00 -9.97 3.05
CA GLY A 88 9.79 -9.24 1.80
C GLY A 88 8.78 -8.11 1.90
N SER A 89 8.46 -7.68 3.11
CA SER A 89 7.53 -6.57 3.34
C SER A 89 8.27 -5.31 3.75
N ALA A 90 7.60 -4.18 3.64
CA ALA A 90 8.13 -2.90 4.08
C ALA A 90 7.14 -2.27 5.07
N VAL A 91 7.65 -1.34 5.89
CA VAL A 91 6.81 -0.56 6.79
C VAL A 91 6.93 0.89 6.41
N ILE A 92 5.81 1.56 6.25
CA ILE A 92 5.77 2.98 5.96
C ILE A 92 4.90 3.70 6.99
N LEU A 93 5.26 4.95 7.27
CA LEU A 93 4.47 5.84 8.11
C LEU A 93 4.11 7.06 7.28
N SER A 94 2.83 7.36 7.21
CA SER A 94 2.36 8.55 6.50
C SER A 94 1.76 9.56 7.48
N ASP A 95 1.73 10.83 7.07
CA ASP A 95 1.01 11.84 7.80
C ASP A 95 -0.48 11.79 7.47
N ALA A 96 -1.25 12.73 8.04
CA ALA A 96 -2.70 12.77 7.85
C ALA A 96 -3.12 13.03 6.40
N ASP A 97 -2.23 13.57 5.59
CA ASP A 97 -2.49 13.83 4.18
C ASP A 97 -2.04 12.68 3.28
N GLY A 98 -1.55 11.60 3.85
CA GLY A 98 -1.10 10.44 3.09
C GLY A 98 0.33 10.55 2.57
N LEU A 99 1.07 11.56 2.98
CA LEU A 99 2.47 11.70 2.59
C LEU A 99 3.33 10.75 3.43
N VAL A 100 4.14 9.92 2.77
CA VAL A 100 5.06 9.02 3.46
C VAL A 100 6.19 9.85 4.06
N ILE A 101 6.31 9.83 5.38
CA ILE A 101 7.28 10.63 6.12
C ILE A 101 8.38 9.78 6.78
N ASP A 102 8.20 8.49 6.86
CA ASP A 102 9.24 7.57 7.31
C ASP A 102 8.97 6.17 6.77
N GLU A 103 10.01 5.38 6.68
CA GLU A 103 9.88 4.04 6.14
C GLU A 103 11.00 3.13 6.65
N ARG A 104 10.72 1.83 6.63
CA ARG A 104 11.71 0.78 6.85
C ARG A 104 11.59 -0.17 5.67
N MET A 105 12.56 -0.14 4.80
CA MET A 105 12.59 -0.96 3.59
C MET A 105 13.92 -1.65 3.49
N ARG A 106 13.89 -2.86 2.95
CA ARG A 106 15.09 -3.59 2.62
C ARG A 106 15.36 -3.39 1.13
N LEU A 107 16.49 -2.83 0.84
CA LEU A 107 16.92 -2.63 -0.55
C LEU A 107 17.61 -3.88 -1.10
#